data_55b4c9d8cfc7c83e3d40d0ab008a5ac7
#
_entry.id   55b4c9d8cfc7c83e3d40d0ab008a5ac7
#
_cell.length_a   1.000
_cell.length_b   1.000
_cell.length_c   1.000
_cell.angle_alpha   90.00
_cell.angle_beta   90.00
_cell.angle_gamma   90.00
#
_symmetry.space_group_name_H-M   'P 1'
#
loop_
_entity.id
_entity.type
_entity.pdbx_description
1 polymer ?
#
loop_
_entity_poly.entity_id
_entity_poly.type
_entity_poly.pdbx_seq_one_letter_code
_entity_poly.pdbx_strand_id
1 'polypeptide(L)'
;MFTKILIAVDGSDISERAVEKAVDLAKQNGAELHLIYVIETGFISPGPGDSVRDLVHKRFEDEGKEILDKLTLKVKDAGISVESHLEVGH
;
A
#
# COMPACT_ATOMS: atom_id res chain seq x y z
N MET A 1 22.04 -7.03 -10.78
CA MET A 1 21.73 -5.65 -10.41
C MET A 1 20.41 -5.60 -9.67
N PHE A 2 20.40 -4.95 -8.53
CA PHE A 2 19.18 -4.83 -7.72
C PHE A 2 18.31 -3.70 -8.26
N THR A 3 17.09 -4.02 -8.55
CA THR A 3 16.11 -3.03 -8.96
C THR A 3 14.93 -3.09 -7.98
N LYS A 4 14.48 -1.93 -7.57
CA LYS A 4 13.30 -1.80 -6.71
C LYS A 4 12.20 -1.14 -7.52
N ILE A 5 11.00 -1.67 -7.41
CA ILE A 5 9.82 -1.08 -8.02
C ILE A 5 8.90 -0.65 -6.89
N LEU A 6 8.55 0.63 -6.88
CA LEU A 6 7.73 1.24 -5.86
C LEU A 6 6.35 1.53 -6.40
N ILE A 7 5.31 1.08 -5.71
CA ILE A 7 3.94 1.29 -6.16
C ILE A 7 3.09 1.80 -5.00
N ALA A 8 2.43 2.92 -5.22
CA ALA A 8 1.41 3.41 -4.30
C ALA A 8 0.10 2.70 -4.61
N VAL A 9 -0.53 2.13 -3.59
CA VAL A 9 -1.78 1.39 -3.74
C VAL A 9 -2.88 2.03 -2.90
N ASP A 10 -4.11 1.94 -3.37
CA ASP A 10 -5.26 2.53 -2.71
C ASP A 10 -6.46 1.58 -2.62
N GLY A 11 -6.27 0.32 -3.02
CA GLY A 11 -7.33 -0.67 -3.00
C GLY A 11 -8.23 -0.64 -4.24
N SER A 12 -7.99 0.28 -5.17
CA SER A 12 -8.78 0.37 -6.40
C SER A 12 -8.37 -0.71 -7.41
N ASP A 13 -9.24 -0.97 -8.38
CA ASP A 13 -8.94 -1.88 -9.48
C ASP A 13 -7.74 -1.41 -10.29
N ILE A 14 -7.59 -0.09 -10.42
CA ILE A 14 -6.45 0.49 -11.15
C ILE A 14 -5.15 0.18 -10.44
N SER A 15 -5.10 0.34 -9.11
CA SER A 15 -3.89 0.03 -8.36
C SER A 15 -3.59 -1.47 -8.39
N GLU A 16 -4.62 -2.32 -8.35
CA GLU A 16 -4.41 -3.76 -8.45
C GLU A 16 -3.81 -4.15 -9.79
N ARG A 17 -4.29 -3.56 -10.88
CA ARG A 17 -3.71 -3.78 -12.21
C ARG A 17 -2.27 -3.29 -12.29
N ALA A 18 -1.98 -2.16 -11.66
CA ALA A 18 -0.62 -1.65 -11.60
C ALA A 18 0.32 -2.63 -10.90
N VAL A 19 -0.15 -3.25 -9.82
CA VAL A 19 0.62 -4.27 -9.11
C VAL A 19 0.86 -5.48 -10.01
N GLU A 20 -0.15 -5.93 -10.75
CA GLU A 20 0.01 -7.06 -11.67
C GLU A 20 1.06 -6.79 -12.74
N LYS A 21 1.04 -5.59 -13.32
CA LYS A 21 2.05 -5.19 -14.30
C LYS A 21 3.44 -5.08 -13.69
N ALA A 22 3.51 -4.60 -12.46
CA ALA A 22 4.79 -4.51 -11.74
C ALA A 22 5.36 -5.89 -11.44
N VAL A 23 4.51 -6.87 -11.14
CA VAL A 23 4.94 -8.26 -10.94
C VAL A 23 5.60 -8.78 -12.21
N ASP A 24 5.00 -8.53 -13.38
CA ASP A 24 5.58 -8.96 -14.65
C ASP A 24 6.94 -8.30 -14.89
N LEU A 25 7.05 -7.00 -14.63
CA LEU A 25 8.32 -6.29 -14.76
C LEU A 25 9.36 -6.83 -13.77
N ALA A 26 8.96 -7.10 -12.55
CA ALA A 26 9.86 -7.63 -11.53
C ALA A 26 10.41 -9.00 -11.94
N LYS A 27 9.58 -9.84 -12.51
CA LYS A 27 10.01 -11.14 -13.01
C LYS A 27 11.04 -11.01 -14.11
N GLN A 28 10.83 -10.08 -15.03
CA GLN A 28 11.74 -9.87 -16.15
C GLN A 28 13.08 -9.31 -15.73
N ASN A 29 13.11 -8.51 -14.67
CA ASN A 29 14.31 -7.74 -14.27
C ASN A 29 14.94 -8.21 -12.96
N GLY A 30 14.36 -9.22 -12.32
CA GLY A 30 14.87 -9.65 -11.02
C GLY A 30 14.69 -8.60 -9.93
N ALA A 31 13.64 -7.80 -10.03
CA ALA A 31 13.38 -6.70 -9.11
C ALA A 31 12.57 -7.14 -7.90
N GLU A 32 12.67 -6.39 -6.82
CA GLU A 32 11.77 -6.52 -5.67
C GLU A 32 10.69 -5.45 -5.74
N LEU A 33 9.54 -5.74 -5.17
CA LEU A 33 8.42 -4.81 -5.14
C LEU A 33 8.25 -4.20 -3.75
N HIS A 34 7.92 -2.91 -3.74
CA HIS A 34 7.55 -2.20 -2.52
C HIS A 34 6.17 -1.60 -2.72
N LEU A 35 5.22 -2.04 -1.91
CA LEU A 35 3.85 -1.55 -1.95
C LEU A 35 3.68 -0.53 -0.84
N ILE A 36 3.15 0.64 -1.17
CA ILE A 36 2.96 1.71 -0.20
C ILE A 36 1.50 2.12 -0.17
N TYR A 37 0.92 2.12 1.02
CA TYR A 37 -0.40 2.70 1.26
C TYR A 37 -0.22 3.95 2.11
N VAL A 38 -0.72 5.08 1.63
CA VAL A 38 -0.58 6.35 2.32
C VAL A 38 -1.92 6.74 2.93
N ILE A 39 -1.90 6.98 4.23
CA ILE A 39 -3.05 7.53 4.95
C ILE A 39 -2.89 9.04 4.95
N GLU A 40 -3.79 9.73 4.26
CA GLU A 40 -3.79 11.19 4.26
C GLU A 40 -4.60 11.71 5.44
N THR A 41 -3.95 12.46 6.30
CA THR A 41 -4.58 13.00 7.50
C THR A 41 -4.95 14.47 7.37
N GLY A 42 -4.49 15.11 6.29
CA GLY A 42 -4.72 16.54 6.08
C GLY A 42 -6.19 16.92 5.92
N PHE A 43 -7.04 15.98 5.50
CA PHE A 43 -8.47 16.24 5.34
C PHE A 43 -9.25 16.00 6.64
N ILE A 44 -8.63 15.47 7.67
CA ILE A 44 -9.28 15.26 8.96
C ILE A 44 -9.18 16.57 9.74
N SER A 45 -10.32 17.21 9.95
CA SER A 45 -10.35 18.49 10.64
C SER A 45 -9.94 18.37 12.09
N PRO A 46 -9.00 19.19 12.57
CA PRO A 46 -8.71 19.26 14.00
C PRO A 46 -9.92 19.89 14.70
N GLY A 47 -10.31 19.35 15.83
CA GLY A 47 -11.44 19.87 16.57
C GLY A 47 -11.59 19.20 17.92
N PRO A 48 -12.63 19.55 18.66
CA PRO A 48 -12.84 18.96 19.99
C PRO A 48 -13.26 17.49 19.95
N GLY A 49 -13.21 16.85 18.80
CA GLY A 49 -13.54 15.44 18.66
C GLY A 49 -12.31 14.56 18.45
N ASP A 50 -11.32 14.66 19.31
CA ASP A 50 -10.10 13.86 19.17
C ASP A 50 -10.40 12.36 19.10
N SER A 51 -11.40 11.88 19.85
CA SER A 51 -11.81 10.48 19.81
C SER A 51 -12.36 10.08 18.45
N VAL A 52 -13.10 10.95 17.78
CA VAL A 52 -13.61 10.69 16.43
C VAL A 52 -12.46 10.66 15.44
N ARG A 53 -11.54 11.59 15.57
CA ARG A 53 -10.34 11.65 14.74
C ARG A 53 -9.51 10.36 14.86
N ASP A 54 -9.34 9.88 16.08
CA ASP A 54 -8.60 8.65 16.33
C ASP A 54 -9.31 7.45 15.73
N LEU A 55 -10.64 7.39 15.82
CA LEU A 55 -11.41 6.31 15.20
C LEU A 55 -11.28 6.30 13.69
N VAL A 56 -11.37 7.47 13.05
CA VAL A 56 -11.23 7.59 11.61
C VAL A 56 -9.83 7.19 11.17
N HIS A 57 -8.82 7.65 11.88
CA HIS A 57 -7.43 7.31 11.60
C HIS A 57 -7.20 5.81 11.71
N LYS A 58 -7.71 5.19 12.77
CA LYS A 58 -7.58 3.76 12.97
C LYS A 58 -8.27 2.97 11.86
N ARG A 59 -9.43 3.42 11.42
CA ARG A 59 -10.15 2.78 10.34
C ARG A 59 -9.35 2.79 9.04
N PHE A 60 -8.75 3.92 8.69
CA PHE A 60 -7.88 4.01 7.51
C PHE A 60 -6.65 3.12 7.65
N GLU A 61 -6.08 3.06 8.84
CA GLU A 61 -4.95 2.20 9.12
C GLU A 61 -5.32 0.72 8.93
N ASP A 62 -6.45 0.30 9.48
CA ASP A 62 -6.92 -1.08 9.34
C ASP A 62 -7.23 -1.44 7.89
N GLU A 63 -7.88 -0.54 7.16
CA GLU A 63 -8.17 -0.74 5.74
C GLU A 63 -6.87 -0.83 4.93
N GLY A 64 -5.91 0.04 5.22
CA GLY A 64 -4.62 0.03 4.55
C GLY A 64 -3.85 -1.26 4.78
N LYS A 65 -3.84 -1.75 6.01
CA LYS A 65 -3.21 -3.03 6.32
C LYS A 65 -3.85 -4.18 5.57
N GLU A 66 -5.18 -4.20 5.53
CA GLU A 66 -5.92 -5.24 4.83
C GLU A 66 -5.60 -5.25 3.33
N ILE A 67 -5.59 -4.07 2.72
CA ILE A 67 -5.24 -3.91 1.30
C ILE A 67 -3.81 -4.36 1.05
N LEU A 68 -2.88 -3.91 1.88
CA LEU A 68 -1.46 -4.27 1.75
C LEU A 68 -1.25 -5.78 1.93
N ASP A 69 -1.90 -6.38 2.90
CA ASP A 69 -1.77 -7.82 3.16
C ASP A 69 -2.26 -8.64 1.97
N LYS A 70 -3.40 -8.27 1.42
CA LYS A 70 -3.96 -8.93 0.25
C LYS A 70 -3.02 -8.85 -0.95
N LEU A 71 -2.53 -7.66 -1.24
CA LEU A 71 -1.64 -7.45 -2.39
C LEU A 71 -0.27 -8.08 -2.17
N THR A 72 0.24 -8.03 -0.94
CA THR A 72 1.50 -8.68 -0.59
C THR A 72 1.44 -10.18 -0.83
N LEU A 73 0.34 -10.81 -0.41
CA LEU A 73 0.15 -12.24 -0.62
C LEU A 73 0.13 -12.56 -2.11
N LYS A 74 -0.55 -11.74 -2.90
CA LYS A 74 -0.63 -11.92 -4.34
C LYS A 74 0.77 -11.85 -4.99
N VAL A 75 1.58 -10.90 -4.58
CA VAL A 75 2.95 -10.75 -5.11
C VAL A 75 3.84 -11.91 -4.67
N LYS A 76 3.74 -12.33 -3.41
CA LYS A 76 4.51 -13.49 -2.92
C LYS A 76 4.14 -14.76 -3.66
N ASP A 77 2.87 -14.97 -3.94
CA ASP A 77 2.41 -16.14 -4.70
C ASP A 77 2.98 -16.16 -6.11
N ALA A 78 3.32 -15.00 -6.64
CA ALA A 78 3.98 -14.90 -7.94
C ALA A 78 5.50 -15.14 -7.88
N GLY A 79 6.04 -15.37 -6.68
CA GLY A 79 7.46 -15.64 -6.50
C GLY A 79 8.34 -14.40 -6.45
N ILE A 80 7.75 -13.22 -6.18
CA ILE A 80 8.46 -11.95 -6.16
C ILE A 80 8.71 -11.54 -4.71
N SER A 81 9.92 -11.05 -4.43
CA SER A 81 10.24 -10.45 -3.15
C SER A 81 9.46 -9.13 -2.99
N VAL A 82 8.76 -8.98 -1.87
CA VAL A 82 7.88 -7.84 -1.66
C VAL A 82 7.96 -7.33 -0.23
N GLU A 83 7.91 -6.01 -0.09
CA GLU A 83 7.74 -5.36 1.21
C GLU A 83 6.56 -4.41 1.12
N SER A 84 5.80 -4.32 2.21
CA SER A 84 4.68 -3.39 2.30
C SER A 84 4.99 -2.30 3.31
N HIS A 85 4.51 -1.09 3.01
CA HIS A 85 4.73 0.08 3.84
C HIS A 85 3.42 0.81 4.06
N LEU A 86 3.11 1.07 5.32
CA LEU A 86 1.96 1.89 5.70
C LEU A 86 2.52 3.22 6.19
N GLU A 87 2.26 4.28 5.44
CA GLU A 87 2.77 5.61 5.74
C GLU A 87 1.64 6.56 6.08
N VAL A 88 1.92 7.50 6.97
CA VAL A 88 0.97 8.55 7.31
C VAL A 88 1.52 9.85 6.74
N GLY A 89 0.72 10.49 5.86
CA GLY A 89 1.13 11.71 5.19
C GLY A 89 0.16 12.86 5.41
N HIS A 90 0.60 14.06 5.07
CA HIS A 90 -0.21 15.26 5.16
C HIS A 90 -0.60 15.74 3.78
#